data_4e2c76e840ddcc767dab841c30c3787d
#
_entry.id   4e2c76e840ddcc767dab841c30c3787d
#
_cell.length_a   1.000
_cell.length_b   1.000
_cell.length_c   1.000
_cell.angle_alpha   90.00
_cell.angle_beta   90.00
_cell.angle_gamma   90.00
#
_symmetry.space_group_name_H-M   'P 1'
#
loop_
_entity.id
_entity.type
_entity.pdbx_description
1 polymer ?
#
loop_
_entity_poly.entity_id
_entity_poly.type
_entity_poly.pdbx_seq_one_letter_code
_entity_poly.pdbx_strand_id
1 'polypeptide(L)'
;MNSTGHAENLTRHAFLRKLGFGGAALSAIYFGSHLQSCTNDRVNPAPTNMTLDLNDPAYAALKSNGGYVVKDGVVIARSNTGAYIAATRTCSHEGRNEVIYQTDHFYCTAHGAKYDNTGKGLNSEGKKGIAVYTTSLTDQILTITA
;
A
#
# COMPACT_ATOMS: atom_id res chain seq x y z
N MET A 1 6.82 46.67 -55.52
CA MET A 1 7.07 45.27 -55.84
C MET A 1 6.57 44.46 -54.69
N ASN A 2 5.39 43.84 -54.82
CA ASN A 2 4.70 43.05 -53.78
C ASN A 2 5.25 41.64 -53.75
N SER A 3 5.60 41.17 -52.58
CA SER A 3 5.83 39.75 -52.32
C SER A 3 4.85 39.33 -51.22
N THR A 4 3.71 38.79 -51.64
CA THR A 4 2.69 38.20 -50.79
C THR A 4 3.14 36.79 -50.44
N GLY A 5 3.55 36.57 -49.19
CA GLY A 5 3.77 35.26 -48.64
C GLY A 5 2.41 34.57 -48.36
N HIS A 6 2.09 33.56 -49.13
CA HIS A 6 0.98 32.66 -48.88
C HIS A 6 1.32 31.79 -47.64
N ALA A 7 0.64 32.05 -46.54
CA ALA A 7 0.56 31.11 -45.43
C ALA A 7 -0.33 29.94 -45.86
N GLU A 8 0.22 28.79 -46.18
CA GLU A 8 -0.53 27.56 -46.40
C GLU A 8 -1.12 27.11 -45.09
N ASN A 9 -2.44 27.21 -44.98
CA ASN A 9 -3.21 26.61 -43.90
C ASN A 9 -3.11 25.10 -44.00
N LEU A 10 -2.18 24.51 -43.26
CA LEU A 10 -2.12 23.05 -43.07
C LEU A 10 -3.36 22.57 -42.33
N THR A 11 -4.31 21.99 -43.04
CA THR A 11 -5.47 21.37 -42.46
C THR A 11 -5.03 20.16 -41.62
N ARG A 12 -5.73 19.90 -40.50
CA ARG A 12 -5.43 18.78 -39.58
C ARG A 12 -5.30 17.44 -40.31
N HIS A 13 -6.02 17.25 -41.42
CA HIS A 13 -5.93 16.06 -42.25
C HIS A 13 -4.62 15.93 -43.02
N ALA A 14 -4.02 17.02 -43.50
CA ALA A 14 -2.75 17.01 -44.21
C ALA A 14 -1.58 16.70 -43.26
N PHE A 15 -1.65 17.17 -42.01
CA PHE A 15 -0.67 16.87 -40.96
C PHE A 15 -0.67 15.37 -40.59
N LEU A 16 -1.85 14.77 -40.39
CA LEU A 16 -1.97 13.36 -40.04
C LEU A 16 -1.51 12.43 -41.18
N ARG A 17 -1.69 12.84 -42.45
CA ARG A 17 -1.26 12.06 -43.60
C ARG A 17 0.27 12.06 -43.79
N LYS A 18 0.97 13.12 -43.38
CA LYS A 18 2.44 13.20 -43.40
C LYS A 18 3.09 12.41 -42.26
N LEU A 19 2.40 12.22 -41.13
CA LEU A 19 2.88 11.40 -40.02
C LEU A 19 2.64 9.89 -40.22
N GLY A 20 1.70 9.49 -41.08
CA GLY A 20 1.28 8.10 -41.24
C GLY A 20 2.17 7.19 -42.09
N PHE A 21 3.13 7.73 -42.83
CA PHE A 21 3.92 6.92 -43.78
C PHE A 21 5.36 6.57 -43.33
N GLY A 22 5.78 7.03 -42.15
CA GLY A 22 7.12 6.74 -41.63
C GLY A 22 7.16 5.83 -40.37
N GLY A 23 6.00 5.46 -39.82
CA GLY A 23 5.94 4.83 -38.50
C GLY A 23 5.66 3.32 -38.47
N ALA A 24 5.36 2.69 -39.58
CA ALA A 24 4.92 1.30 -39.58
C ALA A 24 6.00 0.25 -39.29
N ALA A 25 7.27 0.62 -39.36
CA ALA A 25 8.39 -0.31 -39.16
C ALA A 25 9.00 -0.26 -37.74
N LEU A 26 8.72 0.80 -36.96
CA LEU A 26 9.30 0.96 -35.61
C LEU A 26 8.29 0.67 -34.48
N SER A 27 7.00 0.55 -34.79
CA SER A 27 5.96 0.26 -33.79
C SER A 27 5.91 -1.20 -33.32
N ALA A 28 6.42 -2.13 -34.11
CA ALA A 28 6.40 -3.55 -33.77
C ALA A 28 7.41 -3.94 -32.66
N ILE A 29 8.47 -3.15 -32.48
CA ILE A 29 9.48 -3.44 -31.44
C ILE A 29 9.13 -2.76 -30.10
N TYR A 30 8.36 -1.66 -30.13
CA TYR A 30 8.02 -0.90 -28.93
C TYR A 30 6.78 -1.45 -28.20
N PHE A 31 5.89 -2.17 -28.88
CA PHE A 31 4.69 -2.76 -28.27
C PHE A 31 4.93 -4.12 -27.59
N GLY A 32 6.08 -4.76 -27.84
CA GLY A 32 6.40 -6.08 -27.29
C GLY A 32 6.91 -6.08 -25.85
N SER A 33 7.28 -4.93 -25.28
CA SER A 33 7.98 -4.89 -23.99
C SER A 33 7.28 -4.12 -22.87
N HIS A 34 6.09 -3.57 -23.09
CA HIS A 34 5.41 -2.75 -22.09
C HIS A 34 3.95 -3.15 -21.80
N LEU A 35 3.58 -4.42 -22.06
CA LEU A 35 2.45 -5.03 -21.38
C LEU A 35 2.93 -5.61 -20.04
N GLN A 36 3.71 -4.84 -19.30
CA GLN A 36 3.82 -5.06 -17.89
C GLN A 36 2.48 -4.55 -17.33
N SER A 37 1.52 -5.47 -17.29
CA SER A 37 0.33 -5.34 -16.50
C SER A 37 0.77 -4.79 -15.15
N CYS A 38 0.35 -3.57 -14.80
CA CYS A 38 0.27 -3.17 -13.42
C CYS A 38 -0.80 -4.08 -12.79
N THR A 39 -0.43 -5.32 -12.52
CA THR A 39 -1.06 -6.04 -11.44
C THR A 39 -0.81 -5.14 -10.24
N ASN A 40 -1.86 -4.52 -9.72
CA ASN A 40 -1.89 -4.04 -8.35
C ASN A 40 -1.77 -5.28 -7.46
N ASP A 41 -0.66 -5.99 -7.56
CA ASP A 41 -0.14 -6.80 -6.50
C ASP A 41 0.15 -5.79 -5.41
N ARG A 42 -0.84 -5.61 -4.56
CA ARG A 42 -0.66 -5.05 -3.25
C ARG A 42 0.30 -5.99 -2.57
N VAL A 43 1.58 -5.76 -2.84
CA VAL A 43 2.65 -6.40 -2.12
C VAL A 43 2.50 -5.85 -0.72
N ASN A 44 1.67 -6.57 0.04
CA ASN A 44 1.73 -6.53 1.47
C ASN A 44 3.03 -7.28 1.76
N PRO A 45 4.17 -6.61 2.03
CA PRO A 45 5.36 -7.34 2.40
C PRO A 45 5.00 -8.07 3.67
N ALA A 46 4.77 -9.38 3.53
CA ALA A 46 4.64 -10.22 4.70
C ALA A 46 5.94 -10.04 5.49
N PRO A 47 5.90 -9.68 6.78
CA PRO A 47 7.10 -9.60 7.56
C PRO A 47 7.71 -10.98 7.60
N THR A 48 8.84 -11.13 6.93
CA THR A 48 9.69 -12.29 7.15
C THR A 48 10.15 -12.23 8.59
N ASN A 49 9.66 -13.12 9.42
CA ASN A 49 10.04 -13.33 10.83
C ASN A 49 10.68 -12.11 11.52
N MET A 50 9.85 -11.26 12.10
CA MET A 50 10.30 -10.09 12.85
C MET A 50 10.35 -10.44 14.34
N THR A 51 11.40 -10.02 15.02
CA THR A 51 11.51 -10.15 16.48
C THR A 51 11.68 -8.79 17.15
N LEU A 52 11.06 -8.61 18.32
CA LEU A 52 11.16 -7.44 19.17
C LEU A 52 11.52 -7.87 20.59
N ASP A 53 12.60 -7.30 21.14
CA ASP A 53 12.90 -7.44 22.57
C ASP A 53 12.07 -6.40 23.35
N LEU A 54 11.10 -6.83 24.11
CA LEU A 54 10.22 -5.95 24.89
C LEU A 54 10.92 -5.22 26.04
N ASN A 55 12.17 -5.55 26.34
CA ASN A 55 13.00 -4.78 27.27
C ASN A 55 13.53 -3.50 26.61
N ASP A 56 13.61 -3.44 25.27
CA ASP A 56 14.06 -2.26 24.55
C ASP A 56 13.08 -1.08 24.80
N PRO A 57 13.58 0.08 25.23
CA PRO A 57 12.76 1.29 25.42
C PRO A 57 11.97 1.72 24.19
N ALA A 58 12.43 1.37 22.98
CA ALA A 58 11.72 1.65 21.73
C ALA A 58 10.32 1.00 21.68
N TYR A 59 10.11 -0.08 22.42
CA TYR A 59 8.84 -0.81 22.49
C TYR A 59 8.08 -0.60 23.80
N ALA A 60 8.41 0.43 24.56
CA ALA A 60 7.80 0.73 25.86
C ALA A 60 6.25 0.85 25.77
N ALA A 61 5.72 1.34 24.65
CA ALA A 61 4.29 1.44 24.42
C ALA A 61 3.58 0.08 24.52
N LEU A 62 4.25 -1.02 24.13
CA LEU A 62 3.70 -2.37 24.19
C LEU A 62 3.59 -2.95 25.60
N LYS A 63 4.09 -2.26 26.63
CA LYS A 63 3.94 -2.65 28.05
C LYS A 63 2.54 -2.32 28.58
N SER A 64 1.80 -1.44 27.92
CA SER A 64 0.46 -1.02 28.33
C SER A 64 -0.60 -1.57 27.36
N ASN A 65 -1.74 -1.98 27.88
CA ASN A 65 -2.89 -2.39 27.08
C ASN A 65 -3.35 -1.19 26.22
N GLY A 66 -3.67 -1.43 24.94
CA GLY A 66 -3.99 -0.41 23.96
C GLY A 66 -2.76 0.28 23.35
N GLY A 67 -1.55 0.07 23.89
CA GLY A 67 -0.32 0.59 23.30
C GLY A 67 0.06 -0.11 22.00
N TYR A 68 0.71 0.63 21.11
CA TYR A 68 1.17 0.08 19.84
C TYR A 68 2.46 0.73 19.37
N VAL A 69 3.14 0.05 18.47
CA VAL A 69 4.29 0.54 17.69
C VAL A 69 4.13 0.19 16.24
N VAL A 70 4.79 0.91 15.36
CA VAL A 70 4.87 0.60 13.93
C VAL A 70 6.32 0.29 13.59
N LYS A 71 6.54 -0.87 12.97
CA LYS A 71 7.86 -1.31 12.51
C LYS A 71 7.72 -2.03 11.18
N ASP A 72 8.53 -1.64 10.20
CA ASP A 72 8.65 -2.28 8.87
C ASP A 72 7.29 -2.56 8.20
N GLY A 73 6.36 -1.60 8.26
CA GLY A 73 5.03 -1.72 7.66
C GLY A 73 4.03 -2.58 8.44
N VAL A 74 4.38 -2.96 9.68
CA VAL A 74 3.53 -3.72 10.61
C VAL A 74 3.11 -2.83 11.78
N VAL A 75 1.85 -2.85 12.12
CA VAL A 75 1.30 -2.31 13.36
C VAL A 75 1.27 -3.43 14.38
N ILE A 76 2.03 -3.29 15.45
CA ILE A 76 2.13 -4.26 16.55
C ILE A 76 1.49 -3.60 17.75
N ALA A 77 0.53 -4.26 18.39
CA ALA A 77 -0.21 -3.70 19.50
C ALA A 77 -0.37 -4.69 20.65
N ARG A 78 -0.59 -4.18 21.85
CA ARG A 78 -1.08 -4.94 22.97
C ARG A 78 -2.57 -4.67 23.15
N SER A 79 -3.38 -5.68 22.95
CA SER A 79 -4.84 -5.57 23.07
C SER A 79 -5.26 -5.26 24.52
N ASN A 80 -6.52 -4.89 24.71
CA ASN A 80 -7.09 -4.67 26.05
C ASN A 80 -7.11 -5.93 26.92
N THR A 81 -7.07 -7.11 26.30
CA THR A 81 -6.95 -8.40 27.00
C THR A 81 -5.51 -8.77 27.37
N GLY A 82 -4.52 -7.93 26.96
CA GLY A 82 -3.11 -8.16 27.18
C GLY A 82 -2.41 -9.03 26.13
N ALA A 83 -3.15 -9.54 25.13
CA ALA A 83 -2.57 -10.30 24.02
C ALA A 83 -1.82 -9.38 23.06
N TYR A 84 -0.68 -9.84 22.51
CA TYR A 84 -0.02 -9.16 21.42
C TYR A 84 -0.67 -9.54 20.10
N ILE A 85 -0.87 -8.55 19.27
CA ILE A 85 -1.49 -8.67 17.94
C ILE A 85 -0.67 -7.86 16.94
N ALA A 86 -0.67 -8.31 15.69
CA ALA A 86 0.06 -7.62 14.64
C ALA A 86 -0.75 -7.65 13.33
N ALA A 87 -0.74 -6.54 12.62
CA ALA A 87 -1.43 -6.42 11.33
C ALA A 87 -0.62 -5.55 10.36
N THR A 88 -0.91 -5.64 9.09
CA THR A 88 -0.35 -4.75 8.10
C THR A 88 -0.73 -3.30 8.37
N ARG A 89 0.21 -2.40 8.15
CA ARG A 89 -0.06 -0.97 8.14
C ARG A 89 -0.83 -0.52 6.89
N THR A 90 -0.87 -1.36 5.85
CA THR A 90 -1.53 -1.05 4.59
C THR A 90 -3.04 -1.22 4.72
N CYS A 91 -3.77 -0.13 4.54
CA CYS A 91 -5.23 -0.09 4.54
C CYS A 91 -5.80 -0.73 3.28
N SER A 92 -6.76 -1.65 3.41
CA SER A 92 -7.40 -2.33 2.28
C SER A 92 -8.36 -1.44 1.47
N HIS A 93 -8.70 -0.26 1.98
CA HIS A 93 -9.58 0.69 1.30
C HIS A 93 -8.88 1.24 0.04
N GLU A 94 -7.72 1.88 0.22
CA GLU A 94 -6.98 2.54 -0.87
C GLU A 94 -5.48 2.20 -0.89
N GLY A 95 -5.03 1.21 -0.14
CA GLY A 95 -3.62 0.82 -0.12
C GLY A 95 -2.69 1.79 0.63
N ARG A 96 -3.24 2.70 1.45
CA ARG A 96 -2.45 3.66 2.21
C ARG A 96 -1.82 3.03 3.44
N ASN A 97 -0.58 3.37 3.74
CA ASN A 97 0.16 2.91 4.92
C ASN A 97 -0.16 3.77 6.15
N GLU A 98 -1.43 3.82 6.53
CA GLU A 98 -1.94 4.69 7.58
C GLU A 98 -2.80 3.97 8.63
N VAL A 99 -2.70 2.65 8.70
CA VAL A 99 -3.32 1.88 9.77
C VAL A 99 -2.52 2.05 11.05
N ILE A 100 -3.22 2.34 12.15
CA ILE A 100 -2.73 2.39 13.53
C ILE A 100 -3.59 1.48 14.40
N TYR A 101 -3.22 1.30 15.68
CA TYR A 101 -4.09 0.68 16.68
C TYR A 101 -4.72 1.75 17.56
N GLN A 102 -6.02 1.70 17.74
CA GLN A 102 -6.75 2.68 18.53
C GLN A 102 -7.71 1.97 19.47
N THR A 103 -7.49 2.14 20.76
CA THR A 103 -8.31 1.60 21.86
C THR A 103 -8.39 0.06 21.85
N ASP A 104 -9.11 -0.54 20.89
CA ASP A 104 -9.41 -1.98 20.84
C ASP A 104 -9.51 -2.53 19.40
N HIS A 105 -9.14 -1.73 18.38
CA HIS A 105 -9.27 -2.08 16.98
C HIS A 105 -8.18 -1.41 16.12
N PHE A 106 -7.93 -1.95 14.94
CA PHE A 106 -7.11 -1.28 13.93
C PHE A 106 -7.92 -0.21 13.21
N TYR A 107 -7.32 0.96 13.02
CA TYR A 107 -7.97 2.14 12.45
C TYR A 107 -7.09 2.78 11.39
N CYS A 108 -7.64 3.06 10.22
CA CYS A 108 -6.95 3.81 9.17
C CYS A 108 -7.25 5.31 9.29
N THR A 109 -6.22 6.12 9.50
CA THR A 109 -6.36 7.56 9.72
C THR A 109 -6.75 8.34 8.46
N ALA A 110 -6.57 7.74 7.27
CA ALA A 110 -6.90 8.39 5.99
C ALA A 110 -8.42 8.56 5.79
N HIS A 111 -9.19 7.47 5.92
CA HIS A 111 -10.62 7.48 5.59
C HIS A 111 -11.49 6.75 6.63
N GLY A 112 -10.95 6.45 7.80
CA GLY A 112 -11.72 5.88 8.90
C GLY A 112 -12.08 4.40 8.76
N ALA A 113 -11.39 3.64 7.92
CA ALA A 113 -11.57 2.19 7.86
C ALA A 113 -11.22 1.55 9.21
N LYS A 114 -12.08 0.66 9.70
CA LYS A 114 -11.95 -0.02 10.99
C LYS A 114 -11.90 -1.52 10.82
N TYR A 115 -11.05 -2.17 11.63
CA TYR A 115 -10.85 -3.62 11.60
C TYR A 115 -10.69 -4.14 13.02
N ASP A 116 -11.29 -5.28 13.31
CA ASP A 116 -11.11 -5.93 14.61
C ASP A 116 -9.70 -6.54 14.76
N ASN A 117 -9.43 -7.14 15.90
CA ASN A 117 -8.12 -7.75 16.21
C ASN A 117 -7.81 -9.00 15.35
N THR A 118 -8.78 -9.50 14.59
CA THR A 118 -8.58 -10.57 13.60
C THR A 118 -8.41 -10.06 12.18
N GLY A 119 -8.41 -8.72 12.01
CA GLY A 119 -8.30 -8.07 10.70
C GLY A 119 -9.62 -7.98 9.93
N LYS A 120 -10.74 -8.44 10.50
CA LYS A 120 -12.06 -8.35 9.88
C LYS A 120 -12.55 -6.90 9.88
N GLY A 121 -13.14 -6.47 8.77
CA GLY A 121 -13.70 -5.13 8.65
C GLY A 121 -14.92 -4.89 9.54
N LEU A 122 -14.97 -3.74 10.18
CA LEU A 122 -16.04 -3.31 11.09
C LEU A 122 -16.97 -2.26 10.47
N ASN A 123 -16.58 -1.67 9.34
CA ASN A 123 -17.37 -0.65 8.65
C ASN A 123 -17.21 -0.77 7.11
N SER A 124 -17.89 0.10 6.36
CA SER A 124 -17.91 0.09 4.88
C SER A 124 -16.52 0.24 4.28
N GLU A 125 -15.70 1.12 4.83
CA GLU A 125 -14.33 1.42 4.37
C GLU A 125 -13.39 0.24 4.66
N GLY A 126 -13.63 -0.47 5.76
CA GLY A 126 -12.86 -1.64 6.19
C GLY A 126 -13.32 -2.98 5.64
N LYS A 127 -14.42 -3.05 4.89
CA LYS A 127 -15.12 -4.30 4.52
C LYS A 127 -14.25 -5.41 3.90
N LYS A 128 -13.11 -5.04 3.30
CA LYS A 128 -12.17 -6.02 2.70
C LYS A 128 -11.27 -6.70 3.74
N GLY A 129 -11.27 -6.21 5.00
CA GLY A 129 -10.34 -6.68 6.02
C GLY A 129 -8.89 -6.26 5.75
N ILE A 130 -7.99 -6.59 6.68
CA ILE A 130 -6.53 -6.44 6.54
C ILE A 130 -5.83 -7.73 6.93
N ALA A 131 -4.60 -7.92 6.45
CA ALA A 131 -3.79 -9.05 6.86
C ALA A 131 -3.35 -8.89 8.31
N VAL A 132 -3.48 -9.96 9.08
CA VAL A 132 -2.94 -10.10 10.44
C VAL A 132 -1.85 -11.15 10.44
N TYR A 133 -0.93 -11.04 11.40
CA TYR A 133 0.24 -11.87 11.52
C TYR A 133 0.18 -12.66 12.82
N THR A 134 0.76 -13.86 12.80
CA THR A 134 0.88 -14.68 14.01
C THR A 134 1.89 -14.04 14.96
N THR A 135 1.53 -13.98 16.26
CA THR A 135 2.42 -13.47 17.30
C THR A 135 2.72 -14.56 18.32
N SER A 136 3.96 -14.64 18.77
CA SER A 136 4.40 -15.56 19.82
C SER A 136 5.35 -14.83 20.76
N LEU A 137 5.13 -14.94 22.06
CA LEU A 137 5.99 -14.38 23.10
C LEU A 137 6.72 -15.49 23.83
N THR A 138 8.04 -15.41 23.83
CA THR A 138 8.91 -16.29 24.65
C THR A 138 9.82 -15.40 25.46
N ASP A 139 9.74 -15.51 26.78
CA ASP A 139 10.39 -14.58 27.72
C ASP A 139 9.98 -13.13 27.44
N GLN A 140 10.88 -12.32 26.89
CA GLN A 140 10.61 -10.92 26.51
C GLN A 140 10.78 -10.70 25.01
N ILE A 141 10.93 -11.79 24.24
CA ILE A 141 11.07 -11.72 22.80
C ILE A 141 9.71 -11.99 22.13
N LEU A 142 9.16 -10.97 21.51
CA LEU A 142 7.95 -11.06 20.71
C LEU A 142 8.33 -11.38 19.26
N THR A 143 7.92 -12.53 18.78
CA THR A 143 8.12 -12.99 17.38
C THR A 143 6.83 -12.78 16.59
N ILE A 144 6.95 -12.24 15.37
CA ILE A 144 5.85 -11.99 14.45
C ILE A 144 6.18 -12.73 13.14
N THR A 145 5.24 -13.56 12.70
CA THR A 145 5.37 -14.37 11.47
C THR A 145 4.16 -14.18 10.57
N ALA A 146 4.37 -14.30 9.25
CA ALA A 146 3.30 -14.25 8.23
C ALA A 146 2.44 -15.50 8.26
#